data_439d659665833647782984643ac873d1
#
_entry.id   439d659665833647782984643ac873d1
#
_cell.length_a   1.000
_cell.length_b   1.000
_cell.length_c   1.000
_cell.angle_alpha   90.00
_cell.angle_beta   90.00
_cell.angle_gamma   90.00
#
_symmetry.space_group_name_H-M   'P 1'
#
loop_
_entity.id
_entity.type
_entity.pdbx_description
1 polymer ?
#
loop_
_entity_poly.entity_id
_entity_poly.type
_entity_poly.pdbx_seq_one_letter_code
_entity_poly.pdbx_strand_id
1 'polypeptide(L)' 'MQSCGIGKLLLNYIKDKKDRLQLNVYQKNARAISFYQREGFIIQCEGLDEATGEKEYTMLWKQK' A
#
# COMPACT_ATOMS: atom_id res chain seq x y z
N MET A 1 -0.06 1.02 17.61
CA MET A 1 -0.45 0.82 17.16
C MET A 1 -0.75 0.35 16.41
N GLN A 2 -0.85 0.12 16.12
CA GLN A 2 -1.30 -0.16 15.44
C GLN A 2 -1.94 -0.95 15.10
N SER A 3 -2.19 -1.08 14.94
CA SER A 3 -3.44 -1.78 14.69
C SER A 3 -3.42 -2.48 13.35
N CYS A 4 -2.43 -3.32 13.20
CA CYS A 4 -2.26 -4.08 11.96
C CYS A 4 -3.46 -4.97 11.69
N GLY A 5 -4.12 -5.47 12.72
CA GLY A 5 -5.30 -6.30 12.54
C GLY A 5 -6.45 -5.56 11.91
N ILE A 6 -6.69 -4.34 12.35
CA ILE A 6 -7.78 -3.53 11.81
C ILE A 6 -7.49 -3.17 10.37
N GLY A 7 -6.25 -2.79 10.08
CA GLY A 7 -5.85 -2.45 8.71
C GLY A 7 -6.02 -3.62 7.77
N LYS A 8 -5.67 -4.82 8.23
CA LYS A 8 -5.80 -6.00 7.41
C LYS A 8 -7.27 -6.35 7.13
N LEU A 9 -8.14 -6.17 8.12
CA LEU A 9 -9.56 -6.41 7.94
C LEU A 9 -10.15 -5.47 6.91
N LEU A 10 -9.80 -4.19 6.99
CA LEU A 10 -10.28 -3.22 6.02
C LEU A 10 -9.77 -3.54 4.63
N LEU A 11 -8.51 -3.91 4.52
CA LEU A 11 -7.92 -4.24 3.23
C LEU A 11 -8.59 -5.45 2.61
N ASN A 12 -8.85 -6.48 3.40
CA ASN A 12 -9.54 -7.66 2.92
C ASN A 12 -10.94 -7.35 2.44
N TYR A 13 -11.63 -6.47 3.16
CA TYR A 13 -12.97 -6.05 2.77
C TYR A 13 -12.95 -5.36 1.42
N ILE A 14 -11.99 -4.46 1.21
CA ILE A 14 -11.86 -3.74 -0.05
C ILE A 14 -11.47 -4.67 -1.18
N LYS A 15 -10.58 -5.64 -0.91
CA LYS A 15 -10.16 -6.62 -1.91
C LYS A 15 -11.34 -7.47 -2.39
N ASP A 16 -12.29 -7.70 -1.50
CA ASP A 16 -13.49 -8.47 -1.84
C ASP A 16 -14.36 -7.74 -2.85
N LYS A 17 -14.32 -6.41 -2.81
CA LYS A 17 -15.19 -5.58 -3.63
C LYS A 17 -14.53 -5.05 -4.89
N LYS A 18 -13.20 -5.05 -4.91
CA LYS A 18 -12.42 -4.51 -6.03
C LYS A 18 -11.54 -5.59 -6.61
N ASP A 19 -11.36 -5.55 -7.93
CA ASP A 19 -10.46 -6.49 -8.59
C ASP A 19 -9.03 -5.95 -8.66
N ARG A 20 -8.82 -4.69 -8.30
CA ARG A 20 -7.46 -4.14 -8.17
C ARG A 20 -7.49 -2.93 -7.27
N LEU A 21 -6.35 -2.67 -6.62
CA LEU A 21 -6.19 -1.56 -5.71
C LEU A 21 -4.86 -0.87 -5.99
N GLN A 22 -4.83 0.43 -5.79
CA GLN A 22 -3.62 1.22 -5.96
C GLN A 22 -3.49 2.16 -4.77
N LEU A 23 -2.27 2.31 -4.26
CA LEU A 23 -2.00 3.21 -3.16
C LEU A 23 -0.58 3.75 -3.25
N ASN A 24 -0.34 4.83 -2.53
CA ASN A 24 0.99 5.41 -2.41
C ASN A 24 1.48 5.27 -0.98
N VAL A 25 2.77 5.02 -0.82
CA VAL A 25 3.38 4.89 0.49
C VAL A 25 4.76 5.54 0.44
N TYR A 26 5.13 6.27 1.50
CA TYR A 26 6.44 6.90 1.55
C TYR A 26 7.54 5.86 1.58
N GLN A 27 8.62 6.13 0.84
CA GLN A 27 9.73 5.17 0.74
C GLN A 27 10.39 4.92 2.09
N LYS A 28 10.38 5.91 2.97
CA LYS A 28 10.98 5.76 4.29
C LYS A 28 10.11 4.94 5.24
N ASN A 29 8.87 4.66 4.86
CA ASN A 29 7.97 3.86 5.70
C ASN A 29 8.11 2.39 5.34
N ALA A 30 9.25 1.81 5.72
CA ALA A 30 9.56 0.43 5.36
C ALA A 30 8.56 -0.56 5.93
N ARG A 31 8.00 -0.27 7.11
CA ARG A 31 7.04 -1.15 7.74
C ARG A 31 5.76 -1.25 6.90
N ALA A 32 5.27 -0.13 6.40
CA ALA A 32 4.08 -0.14 5.56
C ALA A 32 4.35 -0.84 4.24
N ILE A 33 5.53 -0.59 3.65
CA ILE A 33 5.90 -1.25 2.40
C ILE A 33 5.91 -2.76 2.59
N SER A 34 6.53 -3.23 3.65
CA SER A 34 6.58 -4.67 3.94
C SER A 34 5.17 -5.23 4.14
N PHE A 35 4.32 -4.50 4.85
CA PHE A 35 2.96 -4.93 5.08
C PHE A 35 2.21 -5.12 3.76
N TYR A 36 2.28 -4.13 2.88
CA TYR A 36 1.55 -4.19 1.62
C TYR A 36 2.12 -5.26 0.70
N GLN A 37 3.45 -5.43 0.68
CA GLN A 37 4.05 -6.50 -0.11
C GLN A 37 3.59 -7.87 0.36
N ARG A 38 3.44 -8.03 1.67
CA ARG A 38 2.95 -9.27 2.24
C ARG A 38 1.50 -9.53 1.84
N GLU A 39 0.73 -8.45 1.66
CA GLU A 39 -0.66 -8.56 1.24
C GLU A 39 -0.81 -8.76 -0.26
N GLY A 40 0.28 -8.77 -1.00
CA GLY A 40 0.23 -9.03 -2.43
C GLY A 40 0.41 -7.81 -3.31
N PHE A 41 0.71 -6.66 -2.71
CA PHE A 41 1.00 -5.45 -3.48
C PHE A 41 2.41 -5.51 -4.04
N ILE A 42 2.58 -4.92 -5.21
CA ILE A 42 3.89 -4.78 -5.84
C ILE A 42 4.18 -3.29 -6.04
N ILE A 43 5.46 -2.95 -6.02
CA ILE A 43 5.87 -1.58 -6.30
C ILE A 43 5.79 -1.37 -7.82
N GLN A 44 4.96 -0.45 -8.24
CA GLN A 44 4.76 -0.18 -9.67
C GLN A 44 5.72 0.89 -10.15
N CYS A 45 5.83 1.99 -9.41
CA CYS A 45 6.72 3.08 -9.79
C CYS A 45 7.03 3.94 -8.58
N GLU A 46 7.99 4.86 -8.76
CA GLU A 46 8.36 5.80 -7.73
C GLU A 46 7.78 7.17 -8.08
N GLY A 47 7.52 7.95 -7.05
CA GLY A 47 7.02 9.29 -7.21
C GLY A 47 7.57 10.21 -6.14
N LEU A 48 7.15 11.47 -6.19
CA LEU A 48 7.56 12.47 -5.23
C LEU A 48 6.32 13.22 -4.76
N ASP A 49 6.18 13.34 -3.46
CA ASP A 49 5.13 14.15 -2.88
C ASP A 49 5.60 15.60 -2.87
N GLU A 50 5.07 16.42 -3.76
CA GLU A 50 5.52 17.79 -3.89
C GLU A 50 5.24 18.63 -2.65
N ALA A 51 4.21 18.26 -1.91
CA ALA A 51 3.85 19.00 -0.71
C ALA A 51 4.88 18.85 0.41
N THR A 52 5.46 17.65 0.53
CA THR A 52 6.41 17.36 1.60
C THR A 52 7.84 17.19 1.10
N GLY A 53 8.02 16.98 -0.20
CA GLY A 53 9.33 16.68 -0.77
C GLY A 53 9.79 15.26 -0.50
N GLU A 54 8.92 14.41 0.01
CA GLU A 54 9.28 13.04 0.34
C GLU A 54 9.04 12.12 -0.85
N LYS A 55 9.93 11.16 -1.04
CA LYS A 55 9.75 10.17 -2.09
C LYS A 55 8.74 9.11 -1.65
N GLU A 56 7.99 8.61 -2.60
CA GLU A 56 6.99 7.60 -2.32
C GLU A 56 6.97 6.56 -3.42
N TYR A 57 6.37 5.41 -3.11
CA TYR A 57 6.13 4.35 -4.08
C TYR A 57 4.63 4.27 -4.37
N THR A 58 4.30 4.02 -5.64
CA THR A 58 2.96 3.64 -6.03
C THR A 58 2.90 2.13 -6.05
N MET A 59 2.02 1.55 -5.25
CA MET A 59 1.90 0.10 -5.14
C MET A 59 0.58 -0.34 -5.71
N LEU A 60 0.59 -1.50 -6.34
CA LEU A 60 -0.58 -2.03 -7.03
C LEU A 60 -0.84 -3.46 -6.60
N TRP A 61 -2.11 -3.78 -6.40
CA TRP A 61 -2.57 -5.12 -6.11
C TRP A 61 -3.64 -5.50 -7.12
N LYS A 62 -3.58 -6.69 -7.65
CA LYS A 62 -4.59 -7.20 -8.56
C LYS A 62 -5.11 -8.52 -8.06
N GLN A 63 -6.40 -8.71 -8.20
CA GLN A 63 -7.02 -9.98 -7.92
C GLN A 63 -6.69 -10.95 -9.06
N LYS A 64 -6.41 -12.19 -8.70
CA LYS A 64 -6.07 -13.22 -9.70
C LYS A 64 -7.28 -13.64 -10.51
#